data_809ce4dd22a252cd92c0f42dbf19c1a3
#
_entry.id   809ce4dd22a252cd92c0f42dbf19c1a3
#
_cell.length_a   1.000
_cell.length_b   1.000
_cell.length_c   1.000
_cell.angle_alpha   90.00
_cell.angle_beta   90.00
_cell.angle_gamma   90.00
#
_symmetry.space_group_name_H-M   'P 1'
#
loop_
_entity.id
_entity.type
_entity.pdbx_description
1 polymer ?
#
loop_
_entity_poly.entity_id
_entity_poly.type
_entity_poly.pdbx_seq_one_letter_code
_entity_poly.pdbx_strand_id
1 'polypeptide(L)'
;MSENKRNFLVHGGILAMAGILVRIIGMFYRIPLVNIIGSDGNGIYGAAYNVYNIMLVLSAYGLPMAVSKLVSAKFVAKQFKNAASIFKCALIFATCTGGIAALLLFFGADFIENVFYKGVPGMAIPLRILAPTIFFVAILGVMRGFYQGQGTMIPTAVSQIAEQIVNAAVSLLAGYFLIQAYQSSANTAAYGAAGATLGTAMGALTALIFLIVLYLIYRPTFARMVAKDRVSKRQYDRDIYRTIALTMIPIILGQTFYQISAVIDDMMFSNMMIGTDITKSITTDMGNFNSSYSLLIGIPQGVASAMSASMLPSIVASYTQGEIGAVRKKIKETLKTNMFIAIPSFVGLFVLGKPIIQLLFARYDSTQGGMMLKIGAIAVVFYTLSTVTSSALQGIDEMSTPVKHSCISLVVHIILVFVLLKFSRLGIYAIVIGLSLIHISEPTRRS
;
A
#
# COMPACT_ATOMS: atom_id res chain seq x y z
N MET A 1 -34.97 -5.29 -7.37
CA MET A 1 -33.70 -5.62 -6.69
C MET A 1 -34.06 -6.02 -5.26
N SER A 2 -33.64 -7.19 -4.77
CA SER A 2 -33.90 -7.59 -3.40
C SER A 2 -33.22 -6.60 -2.43
N GLU A 3 -33.85 -6.33 -1.29
CA GLU A 3 -33.39 -5.40 -0.25
C GLU A 3 -31.93 -5.70 0.18
N ASN A 4 -31.55 -6.97 0.21
CA ASN A 4 -30.18 -7.44 0.45
C ASN A 4 -29.17 -6.98 -0.61
N LYS A 5 -29.54 -6.94 -1.90
CA LYS A 5 -28.64 -6.43 -2.96
C LYS A 5 -28.44 -4.92 -2.87
N ARG A 6 -29.49 -4.18 -2.52
CA ARG A 6 -29.42 -2.72 -2.32
C ARG A 6 -28.53 -2.36 -1.14
N ASN A 7 -28.67 -3.06 -0.01
CA ASN A 7 -27.84 -2.85 1.17
C ASN A 7 -26.37 -3.17 0.92
N PHE A 8 -26.06 -4.26 0.21
CA PHE A 8 -24.69 -4.61 -0.17
C PHE A 8 -24.02 -3.54 -1.05
N LEU A 9 -24.74 -2.99 -2.03
CA LEU A 9 -24.22 -1.93 -2.90
C LEU A 9 -23.99 -0.63 -2.14
N VAL A 10 -24.88 -0.27 -1.20
CA VAL A 10 -24.73 0.92 -0.36
C VAL A 10 -23.51 0.79 0.56
N HIS A 11 -23.34 -0.34 1.24
CA HIS A 11 -22.20 -0.57 2.13
C HIS A 11 -20.87 -0.65 1.36
N GLY A 12 -20.84 -1.27 0.18
CA GLY A 12 -19.67 -1.26 -0.70
C GLY A 12 -19.31 0.14 -1.19
N GLY A 13 -20.33 0.96 -1.53
CA GLY A 13 -20.16 2.35 -1.90
C GLY A 13 -19.59 3.21 -0.77
N ILE A 14 -20.02 3.02 0.48
CA ILE A 14 -19.48 3.73 1.65
C ILE A 14 -17.99 3.44 1.83
N LEU A 15 -17.57 2.18 1.72
CA LEU A 15 -16.16 1.81 1.85
C LEU A 15 -15.32 2.38 0.71
N ALA A 16 -15.83 2.38 -0.52
CA ALA A 16 -15.16 2.97 -1.66
C ALA A 16 -14.97 4.49 -1.50
N MET A 17 -16.02 5.19 -1.07
CA MET A 17 -15.94 6.63 -0.77
C MET A 17 -14.96 6.93 0.35
N ALA A 18 -14.96 6.15 1.44
CA ALA A 18 -13.99 6.29 2.52
C ALA A 18 -12.57 6.09 2.00
N GLY A 19 -12.33 5.09 1.14
CA GLY A 19 -11.03 4.85 0.52
C GLY A 19 -10.54 6.02 -0.35
N ILE A 20 -11.44 6.68 -1.09
CA ILE A 20 -11.11 7.89 -1.86
C ILE A 20 -10.75 9.04 -0.92
N LEU A 21 -11.55 9.27 0.13
CA LEU A 21 -11.33 10.32 1.12
C LEU A 21 -9.98 10.15 1.84
N VAL A 22 -9.65 8.93 2.25
CA VAL A 22 -8.36 8.56 2.86
C VAL A 22 -7.19 8.89 1.92
N ARG A 23 -7.32 8.59 0.62
CA ARG A 23 -6.29 8.92 -0.39
C ARG A 23 -6.11 10.41 -0.57
N ILE A 24 -7.22 11.17 -0.61
CA ILE A 24 -7.20 12.63 -0.70
C ILE A 24 -6.50 13.24 0.52
N ILE A 25 -6.89 12.84 1.73
CA ILE A 25 -6.22 13.29 2.96
C ILE A 25 -4.73 12.93 2.91
N GLY A 26 -4.42 11.69 2.51
CA GLY A 26 -3.06 11.18 2.37
C GLY A 26 -2.18 12.01 1.44
N MET A 27 -2.74 12.45 0.33
CA MET A 27 -2.05 13.30 -0.64
C MET A 27 -1.81 14.72 -0.09
N PHE A 28 -2.85 15.32 0.49
CA PHE A 28 -2.76 16.70 0.96
C PHE A 28 -1.81 16.88 2.14
N TYR A 29 -1.78 15.98 3.13
CA TYR A 29 -0.87 16.15 4.27
C TYR A 29 0.58 15.83 3.90
N ARG A 30 0.84 15.00 2.88
CA ARG A 30 2.20 14.66 2.47
C ARG A 30 2.97 15.86 1.94
N ILE A 31 2.32 16.80 1.25
CA ILE A 31 2.97 18.01 0.74
C ILE A 31 3.62 18.83 1.87
N PRO A 32 2.88 19.28 2.91
CA PRO A 32 3.52 19.97 4.03
C PRO A 32 4.49 19.08 4.82
N LEU A 33 4.21 17.78 4.98
CA LEU A 33 5.10 16.87 5.68
C LEU A 33 6.49 16.82 5.05
N VAL A 34 6.58 16.61 3.73
CA VAL A 34 7.87 16.52 3.05
C VAL A 34 8.63 17.84 3.08
N ASN A 35 7.92 18.98 3.06
CA ASN A 35 8.54 20.30 3.26
C ASN A 35 9.08 20.51 4.69
N ILE A 36 8.45 19.91 5.70
CA ILE A 36 8.92 19.94 7.09
C ILE A 36 10.19 19.10 7.26
N ILE A 37 10.15 17.83 6.83
CA ILE A 37 11.25 16.88 7.06
C ILE A 37 12.42 17.04 6.10
N GLY A 38 12.22 17.76 4.98
CA GLY A 38 13.25 18.00 3.96
C GLY A 38 13.56 16.75 3.13
N SER A 39 14.45 16.91 2.14
CA SER A 39 14.81 15.84 1.20
C SER A 39 15.50 14.67 1.89
N ASP A 40 16.46 14.91 2.77
CA ASP A 40 17.17 13.84 3.49
C ASP A 40 16.23 13.04 4.40
N GLY A 41 15.40 13.74 5.19
CA GLY A 41 14.39 13.09 6.03
C GLY A 41 13.39 12.28 5.22
N ASN A 42 12.98 12.78 4.05
CA ASN A 42 12.08 12.05 3.17
C ASN A 42 12.72 10.84 2.48
N GLY A 43 14.02 10.89 2.20
CA GLY A 43 14.77 9.73 1.70
C GLY A 43 14.82 8.62 2.74
N ILE A 44 15.17 8.94 3.97
CA ILE A 44 15.19 8.01 5.11
C ILE A 44 13.77 7.47 5.39
N TYR A 45 12.75 8.33 5.39
CA TYR A 45 11.35 7.95 5.57
C TYR A 45 10.88 6.96 4.50
N GLY A 46 11.17 7.23 3.22
CA GLY A 46 10.77 6.37 2.11
C GLY A 46 11.39 4.99 2.17
N ALA A 47 12.71 4.90 2.42
CA ALA A 47 13.43 3.64 2.58
C ALA A 47 12.88 2.82 3.75
N ALA A 48 12.71 3.43 4.93
CA ALA A 48 12.11 2.76 6.08
C ALA A 48 10.67 2.28 5.81
N TYR A 49 9.88 3.09 5.13
CA TYR A 49 8.50 2.76 4.80
C TYR A 49 8.38 1.62 3.79
N ASN A 50 9.29 1.51 2.81
CA ASN A 50 9.33 0.41 1.86
C ASN A 50 9.66 -0.93 2.56
N VAL A 51 10.63 -0.96 3.46
CA VAL A 51 10.93 -2.15 4.28
C VAL A 51 9.75 -2.52 5.17
N TYR A 52 9.15 -1.54 5.85
CA TYR A 52 7.95 -1.75 6.65
C TYR A 52 6.79 -2.35 5.82
N ASN A 53 6.55 -1.86 4.60
CA ASN A 53 5.49 -2.35 3.73
C ASN A 53 5.67 -3.83 3.36
N ILE A 54 6.89 -4.28 3.07
CA ILE A 54 7.14 -5.70 2.81
C ILE A 54 6.82 -6.55 4.05
N MET A 55 7.30 -6.13 5.22
CA MET A 55 7.01 -6.85 6.46
C MET A 55 5.52 -6.89 6.77
N LEU A 56 4.80 -5.81 6.48
CA LEU A 56 3.35 -5.72 6.62
C LEU A 56 2.62 -6.66 5.65
N VAL A 57 3.05 -6.72 4.39
CA VAL A 57 2.47 -7.62 3.38
C VAL A 57 2.64 -9.08 3.82
N LEU A 58 3.83 -9.46 4.25
CA LEU A 58 4.13 -10.83 4.69
C LEU A 58 3.34 -11.25 5.93
N SER A 59 3.04 -10.33 6.85
CA SER A 59 2.45 -10.64 8.15
C SER A 59 0.94 -10.39 8.27
N ALA A 60 0.39 -9.39 7.58
CA ALA A 60 -0.93 -8.87 7.89
C ALA A 60 -1.85 -8.60 6.69
N TYR A 61 -1.32 -8.39 5.48
CA TYR A 61 -2.09 -7.85 4.36
C TYR A 61 -3.30 -8.70 3.94
N GLY A 62 -3.16 -10.02 3.96
CA GLY A 62 -4.23 -10.96 3.59
C GLY A 62 -5.31 -11.17 4.66
N LEU A 63 -5.06 -10.75 5.91
CA LEU A 63 -5.94 -11.03 7.05
C LEU A 63 -7.37 -10.47 6.90
N PRO A 64 -7.58 -9.20 6.53
CA PRO A 64 -8.93 -8.66 6.40
C PRO A 64 -9.79 -9.46 5.42
N MET A 65 -9.22 -9.83 4.28
CA MET A 65 -9.91 -10.56 3.22
C MET A 65 -10.19 -12.00 3.61
N ALA A 66 -9.21 -12.71 4.18
CA ALA A 66 -9.36 -14.08 4.64
C ALA A 66 -10.42 -14.18 5.73
N VAL A 67 -10.35 -13.32 6.75
CA VAL A 67 -11.31 -13.30 7.87
C VAL A 67 -12.70 -12.93 7.38
N SER A 68 -12.83 -11.90 6.54
CA SER A 68 -14.11 -11.48 5.97
C SER A 68 -14.80 -12.62 5.20
N LYS A 69 -14.06 -13.32 4.33
CA LYS A 69 -14.57 -14.46 3.56
C LYS A 69 -15.06 -15.59 4.47
N LEU A 70 -14.25 -15.98 5.47
CA LEU A 70 -14.58 -17.10 6.36
C LEU A 70 -15.73 -16.76 7.30
N VAL A 71 -15.74 -15.56 7.88
CA VAL A 71 -16.80 -15.09 8.78
C VAL A 71 -18.12 -14.95 8.03
N SER A 72 -18.10 -14.37 6.81
CA SER A 72 -19.29 -14.19 5.99
C SER A 72 -19.98 -15.53 5.68
N ALA A 73 -19.22 -16.55 5.29
CA ALA A 73 -19.74 -17.89 5.02
C ALA A 73 -20.47 -18.48 6.27
N LYS A 74 -19.94 -18.21 7.48
CA LYS A 74 -20.56 -18.69 8.73
C LYS A 74 -21.78 -17.87 9.16
N PHE A 75 -21.76 -16.56 8.94
CA PHE A 75 -22.90 -15.70 9.22
C PHE A 75 -24.10 -16.03 8.32
N VAL A 76 -23.88 -16.25 7.01
CA VAL A 76 -24.91 -16.68 6.07
C VAL A 76 -25.52 -18.04 6.48
N ALA A 77 -24.67 -18.98 6.93
CA ALA A 77 -25.10 -20.29 7.42
C ALA A 77 -25.66 -20.26 8.87
N LYS A 78 -25.74 -19.09 9.51
CA LYS A 78 -26.15 -18.91 10.93
C LYS A 78 -25.31 -19.72 11.92
N GLN A 79 -24.06 -20.03 11.58
CA GLN A 79 -23.10 -20.78 12.41
C GLN A 79 -22.26 -19.82 13.26
N PHE A 80 -22.86 -19.14 14.23
CA PHE A 80 -22.22 -18.08 15.00
C PHE A 80 -21.10 -18.59 15.93
N LYS A 81 -21.18 -19.84 16.42
CA LYS A 81 -20.11 -20.49 17.20
C LYS A 81 -18.84 -20.65 16.36
N ASN A 82 -19.00 -21.11 15.10
CA ASN A 82 -17.87 -21.26 14.20
C ASN A 82 -17.30 -19.89 13.76
N ALA A 83 -18.15 -18.88 13.58
CA ALA A 83 -17.71 -17.52 13.32
C ALA A 83 -16.87 -16.94 14.48
N ALA A 84 -17.29 -17.20 15.73
CA ALA A 84 -16.54 -16.81 16.92
C ALA A 84 -15.19 -17.54 17.01
N SER A 85 -15.15 -18.84 16.69
CA SER A 85 -13.89 -19.61 16.65
C SER A 85 -12.95 -19.07 15.57
N ILE A 86 -13.45 -18.75 14.37
CA ILE A 86 -12.66 -18.15 13.29
C ILE A 86 -12.07 -16.81 13.74
N PHE A 87 -12.88 -15.94 14.35
CA PHE A 87 -12.41 -14.65 14.84
C PHE A 87 -11.32 -14.80 15.91
N LYS A 88 -11.51 -15.70 16.89
CA LYS A 88 -10.52 -16.01 17.93
C LYS A 88 -9.21 -16.55 17.33
N CYS A 89 -9.30 -17.56 16.47
CA CYS A 89 -8.13 -18.14 15.82
C CYS A 89 -7.39 -17.11 14.96
N ALA A 90 -8.13 -16.26 14.24
CA ALA A 90 -7.53 -15.18 13.42
C ALA A 90 -6.82 -14.13 14.28
N LEU A 91 -7.37 -13.76 15.45
CA LEU A 91 -6.71 -12.86 16.40
C LEU A 91 -5.40 -13.46 16.91
N ILE A 92 -5.41 -14.74 17.32
CA ILE A 92 -4.20 -15.43 17.78
C ILE A 92 -3.17 -15.49 16.63
N PHE A 93 -3.60 -15.86 15.42
CA PHE A 93 -2.72 -15.91 14.24
C PHE A 93 -2.09 -14.54 13.95
N ALA A 94 -2.90 -13.47 13.93
CA ALA A 94 -2.42 -12.10 13.70
C ALA A 94 -1.47 -11.61 14.80
N THR A 95 -1.76 -11.95 16.06
CA THR A 95 -0.88 -11.64 17.19
C THR A 95 0.48 -12.32 17.05
N CYS A 96 0.49 -13.60 16.64
CA CYS A 96 1.74 -14.34 16.43
C CYS A 96 2.50 -13.82 15.20
N THR A 97 1.87 -13.76 14.03
CA THR A 97 2.55 -13.33 12.79
C THR A 97 2.97 -11.87 12.83
N GLY A 98 2.06 -10.98 13.26
CA GLY A 98 2.35 -9.56 13.42
C GLY A 98 3.36 -9.28 14.53
N GLY A 99 3.29 -10.02 15.64
CA GLY A 99 4.25 -9.90 16.74
C GLY A 99 5.66 -10.36 16.34
N ILE A 100 5.78 -11.51 15.68
CA ILE A 100 7.08 -11.99 15.17
C ILE A 100 7.66 -11.00 14.16
N ALA A 101 6.86 -10.51 13.21
CA ALA A 101 7.32 -9.54 12.22
C ALA A 101 7.75 -8.21 12.87
N ALA A 102 7.00 -7.73 13.86
CA ALA A 102 7.35 -6.54 14.63
C ALA A 102 8.67 -6.70 15.40
N LEU A 103 8.86 -7.84 16.08
CA LEU A 103 10.11 -8.12 16.81
C LEU A 103 11.31 -8.25 15.84
N LEU A 104 11.14 -8.97 14.73
CA LEU A 104 12.18 -9.09 13.71
C LEU A 104 12.59 -7.73 13.14
N LEU A 105 11.61 -6.84 12.86
CA LEU A 105 11.90 -5.51 12.35
C LEU A 105 12.54 -4.61 13.42
N PHE A 106 12.08 -4.69 14.67
CA PHE A 106 12.58 -3.87 15.77
C PHE A 106 14.06 -4.18 16.11
N PHE A 107 14.37 -5.46 16.31
CA PHE A 107 15.72 -5.90 16.63
C PHE A 107 16.61 -5.98 15.39
N GLY A 108 16.05 -6.21 14.22
CA GLY A 108 16.76 -6.25 12.95
C GLY A 108 17.01 -4.89 12.30
N ALA A 109 16.51 -3.78 12.87
CA ALA A 109 16.61 -2.47 12.26
C ALA A 109 18.05 -2.02 11.96
N ASP A 110 18.98 -2.20 12.92
CA ASP A 110 20.40 -1.87 12.70
C ASP A 110 21.06 -2.79 11.67
N PHE A 111 20.70 -4.07 11.67
CA PHE A 111 21.19 -5.02 10.66
C PHE A 111 20.73 -4.61 9.27
N ILE A 112 19.46 -4.22 9.11
CA ILE A 112 18.91 -3.77 7.84
C ILE A 112 19.63 -2.50 7.36
N GLU A 113 19.83 -1.50 8.22
CA GLU A 113 20.57 -0.29 7.91
C GLU A 113 22.00 -0.60 7.49
N ASN A 114 22.75 -1.33 8.32
CA ASN A 114 24.19 -1.53 8.13
C ASN A 114 24.56 -2.52 7.01
N VAL A 115 23.64 -3.43 6.64
CA VAL A 115 23.92 -4.45 5.61
C VAL A 115 23.26 -4.08 4.28
N PHE A 116 21.98 -3.70 4.33
CA PHE A 116 21.19 -3.51 3.11
C PHE A 116 21.05 -2.04 2.69
N TYR A 117 21.21 -1.09 3.62
CA TYR A 117 21.00 0.35 3.38
C TYR A 117 22.17 1.20 3.89
N LYS A 118 23.41 0.78 3.61
CA LYS A 118 24.64 1.46 4.10
C LYS A 118 24.71 2.95 3.76
N GLY A 119 24.09 3.35 2.64
CA GLY A 119 24.04 4.75 2.21
C GLY A 119 22.91 5.57 2.85
N VAL A 120 22.12 5.00 3.77
CA VAL A 120 20.97 5.67 4.42
C VAL A 120 21.11 5.62 5.93
N PRO A 121 22.09 6.38 6.49
CA PRO A 121 22.35 6.37 7.92
C PRO A 121 21.17 6.93 8.73
N GLY A 122 20.88 6.32 9.87
CA GLY A 122 19.80 6.71 10.78
C GLY A 122 18.43 6.10 10.41
N MET A 123 18.35 5.23 9.40
CA MET A 123 17.12 4.55 9.00
C MET A 123 16.55 3.62 10.08
N ALA A 124 17.40 3.09 10.96
CA ALA A 124 16.96 2.23 12.07
C ALA A 124 16.00 2.94 13.04
N ILE A 125 16.10 4.26 13.19
CA ILE A 125 15.23 5.04 14.09
C ILE A 125 13.76 4.96 13.63
N PRO A 126 13.37 5.38 12.40
CA PRO A 126 12.00 5.25 11.91
C PRO A 126 11.56 3.79 11.76
N LEU A 127 12.46 2.84 11.47
CA LEU A 127 12.11 1.41 11.41
C LEU A 127 11.64 0.87 12.77
N ARG A 128 12.31 1.25 13.86
CA ARG A 128 11.91 0.86 15.21
C ARG A 128 10.55 1.44 15.62
N ILE A 129 10.19 2.62 15.13
CA ILE A 129 8.87 3.22 15.35
C ILE A 129 7.80 2.49 14.53
N LEU A 130 8.12 2.08 13.30
CA LEU A 130 7.21 1.33 12.44
C LEU A 130 7.02 -0.14 12.87
N ALA A 131 7.98 -0.72 13.58
CA ALA A 131 7.91 -2.12 13.99
C ALA A 131 6.65 -2.46 14.80
N PRO A 132 6.31 -1.79 15.91
CA PRO A 132 5.07 -2.07 16.65
C PRO A 132 3.80 -1.79 15.83
N THR A 133 3.88 -0.96 14.80
CA THR A 133 2.75 -0.67 13.92
C THR A 133 2.29 -1.92 13.17
N ILE A 134 3.23 -2.81 12.78
CA ILE A 134 2.89 -4.09 12.12
C ILE A 134 1.97 -4.92 13.00
N PHE A 135 2.28 -5.00 14.29
CA PHE A 135 1.45 -5.71 15.26
C PHE A 135 0.05 -5.10 15.37
N PHE A 136 -0.05 -3.78 15.47
CA PHE A 136 -1.35 -3.09 15.52
C PHE A 136 -2.17 -3.32 14.25
N VAL A 137 -1.54 -3.20 13.08
CA VAL A 137 -2.22 -3.38 11.78
C VAL A 137 -2.65 -4.83 11.56
N ALA A 138 -1.90 -5.83 12.04
CA ALA A 138 -2.31 -7.23 11.95
C ALA A 138 -3.62 -7.49 12.72
N ILE A 139 -3.73 -7.02 13.96
CA ILE A 139 -4.95 -7.14 14.77
C ILE A 139 -6.08 -6.30 14.15
N LEU A 140 -5.79 -5.08 13.73
CA LEU A 140 -6.73 -4.19 13.06
C LEU A 140 -7.33 -4.84 11.81
N GLY A 141 -6.50 -5.56 11.02
CA GLY A 141 -6.92 -6.30 9.84
C GLY A 141 -7.96 -7.38 10.16
N VAL A 142 -7.76 -8.13 11.24
CA VAL A 142 -8.74 -9.14 11.72
C VAL A 142 -10.04 -8.49 12.17
N MET A 143 -9.95 -7.38 12.91
CA MET A 143 -11.14 -6.64 13.37
C MET A 143 -11.96 -6.10 12.19
N ARG A 144 -11.30 -5.50 11.20
CA ARG A 144 -11.94 -5.04 9.97
C ARG A 144 -12.58 -6.20 9.20
N GLY A 145 -11.85 -7.30 9.03
CA GLY A 145 -12.35 -8.51 8.37
C GLY A 145 -13.58 -9.10 9.07
N PHE A 146 -13.62 -9.08 10.40
CA PHE A 146 -14.75 -9.55 11.16
C PHE A 146 -16.03 -8.74 10.90
N TYR A 147 -15.96 -7.39 10.91
CA TYR A 147 -17.12 -6.55 10.60
C TYR A 147 -17.55 -6.65 9.15
N GLN A 148 -16.60 -6.66 8.21
CA GLN A 148 -16.88 -6.86 6.79
C GLN A 148 -17.57 -8.21 6.53
N GLY A 149 -17.13 -9.27 7.23
CA GLY A 149 -17.72 -10.60 7.15
C GLY A 149 -19.17 -10.66 7.65
N GLN A 150 -19.57 -9.74 8.53
CA GLN A 150 -20.95 -9.57 8.97
C GLN A 150 -21.83 -8.78 7.98
N GLY A 151 -21.24 -8.28 6.88
CA GLY A 151 -21.94 -7.46 5.88
C GLY A 151 -21.97 -5.96 6.21
N THR A 152 -21.29 -5.49 7.26
CA THR A 152 -21.20 -4.07 7.58
C THR A 152 -19.82 -3.50 7.25
N MET A 153 -19.78 -2.48 6.40
CA MET A 153 -18.53 -1.81 5.99
C MET A 153 -18.27 -0.52 6.78
N ILE A 154 -19.26 -0.02 7.52
CA ILE A 154 -19.19 1.26 8.24
C ILE A 154 -18.06 1.28 9.28
N PRO A 155 -17.87 0.27 10.15
CA PRO A 155 -16.77 0.27 11.12
C PRO A 155 -15.40 0.36 10.44
N THR A 156 -15.22 -0.34 9.31
CA THR A 156 -13.99 -0.28 8.53
C THR A 156 -13.77 1.10 7.94
N ALA A 157 -14.79 1.69 7.31
CA ALA A 157 -14.72 3.02 6.69
C ALA A 157 -14.36 4.10 7.71
N VAL A 158 -15.06 4.13 8.85
CA VAL A 158 -14.80 5.11 9.92
C VAL A 158 -13.40 4.92 10.51
N SER A 159 -12.98 3.66 10.77
CA SER A 159 -11.63 3.39 11.28
C SER A 159 -10.53 3.85 10.33
N GLN A 160 -10.71 3.72 9.01
CA GLN A 160 -9.73 4.18 8.01
C GLN A 160 -9.64 5.70 7.95
N ILE A 161 -10.78 6.40 8.04
CA ILE A 161 -10.78 7.87 8.06
C ILE A 161 -10.12 8.38 9.34
N ALA A 162 -10.48 7.83 10.52
CA ALA A 162 -9.88 8.20 11.79
C ALA A 162 -8.36 7.93 11.80
N GLU A 163 -7.92 6.77 11.31
CA GLU A 163 -6.50 6.43 11.12
C GLU A 163 -5.78 7.49 10.32
N GLN A 164 -6.35 7.90 9.19
CA GLN A 164 -5.71 8.85 8.29
C GLN A 164 -5.65 10.27 8.84
N ILE A 165 -6.70 10.72 9.55
CA ILE A 165 -6.72 12.03 10.19
C ILE A 165 -5.64 12.10 11.29
N VAL A 166 -5.58 11.08 12.16
CA VAL A 166 -4.58 11.02 13.23
C VAL A 166 -3.17 10.90 12.67
N ASN A 167 -2.99 10.05 11.64
CA ASN A 167 -1.72 9.93 10.93
C ASN A 167 -1.27 11.30 10.40
N ALA A 168 -2.13 12.02 9.69
CA ALA A 168 -1.81 13.34 9.15
C ALA A 168 -1.41 14.34 10.25
N ALA A 169 -2.23 14.45 11.30
CA ALA A 169 -1.99 15.38 12.39
C ALA A 169 -0.68 15.06 13.15
N VAL A 170 -0.51 13.81 13.55
CA VAL A 170 0.67 13.39 14.33
C VAL A 170 1.94 13.43 13.48
N SER A 171 1.91 13.02 12.20
CA SER A 171 3.09 13.10 11.33
C SER A 171 3.59 14.54 11.18
N LEU A 172 2.69 15.49 10.98
CA LEU A 172 3.05 16.91 10.83
C LEU A 172 3.61 17.47 12.16
N LEU A 173 2.91 17.25 13.26
CA LEU A 173 3.32 17.76 14.56
C LEU A 173 4.61 17.11 15.05
N ALA A 174 4.69 15.77 15.05
CA ALA A 174 5.87 15.07 15.50
C ALA A 174 7.07 15.32 14.58
N GLY A 175 6.87 15.36 13.25
CA GLY A 175 7.94 15.73 12.31
C GLY A 175 8.51 17.11 12.61
N TYR A 176 7.65 18.10 12.85
CA TYR A 176 8.08 19.45 13.19
C TYR A 176 8.82 19.52 14.54
N PHE A 177 8.21 18.98 15.61
CA PHE A 177 8.79 19.07 16.94
C PHE A 177 10.09 18.26 17.10
N LEU A 178 10.17 17.06 16.48
CA LEU A 178 11.39 16.25 16.56
C LEU A 178 12.56 16.89 15.78
N ILE A 179 12.31 17.52 14.65
CA ILE A 179 13.35 18.29 13.95
C ILE A 179 13.84 19.43 14.82
N GLN A 180 12.94 20.18 15.44
CA GLN A 180 13.32 21.28 16.34
C GLN A 180 14.10 20.81 17.56
N ALA A 181 13.66 19.73 18.20
CA ALA A 181 14.30 19.19 19.39
C ALA A 181 15.71 18.64 19.12
N TYR A 182 15.95 18.14 17.91
CA TYR A 182 17.23 17.50 17.54
C TYR A 182 18.00 18.28 16.46
N GLN A 183 17.80 19.59 16.33
CA GLN A 183 18.47 20.43 15.32
C GLN A 183 20.00 20.34 15.35
N SER A 184 20.60 20.17 16.52
CA SER A 184 22.06 20.07 16.71
C SER A 184 22.59 18.64 16.53
N SER A 185 21.74 17.67 16.24
CA SER A 185 22.14 16.28 16.06
C SER A 185 22.58 16.02 14.63
N ALA A 186 23.60 15.19 14.44
CA ALA A 186 23.98 14.67 13.13
C ALA A 186 22.83 13.87 12.45
N ASN A 187 21.87 13.37 13.25
CA ASN A 187 20.76 12.56 12.81
C ASN A 187 19.42 13.33 12.70
N THR A 188 19.44 14.65 12.57
CA THR A 188 18.22 15.50 12.49
C THR A 188 17.24 14.98 11.44
N ALA A 189 17.72 14.60 10.27
CA ALA A 189 16.91 14.05 9.18
C ALA A 189 16.21 12.73 9.58
N ALA A 190 16.92 11.86 10.30
CA ALA A 190 16.36 10.60 10.82
C ALA A 190 15.26 10.84 11.86
N TYR A 191 15.40 11.85 12.73
CA TYR A 191 14.36 12.25 13.67
C TYR A 191 13.15 12.87 12.95
N GLY A 192 13.35 13.61 11.87
CA GLY A 192 12.27 14.06 11.01
C GLY A 192 11.47 12.89 10.41
N ALA A 193 12.18 11.90 9.87
CA ALA A 193 11.58 10.65 9.36
C ALA A 193 10.86 9.87 10.47
N ALA A 194 11.44 9.83 11.68
CA ALA A 194 10.84 9.22 12.87
C ALA A 194 9.51 9.88 13.24
N GLY A 195 9.45 11.21 13.22
CA GLY A 195 8.19 11.94 13.43
C GLY A 195 7.11 11.62 12.40
N ALA A 196 7.49 11.54 11.12
CA ALA A 196 6.60 11.15 10.06
C ALA A 196 6.06 9.72 10.25
N THR A 197 6.90 8.76 10.67
CA THR A 197 6.50 7.37 10.92
C THR A 197 5.68 7.20 12.20
N LEU A 198 5.90 8.06 13.20
CA LEU A 198 5.10 8.07 14.43
C LEU A 198 3.62 8.33 14.15
N GLY A 199 3.31 9.18 13.16
CA GLY A 199 1.93 9.39 12.72
C GLY A 199 1.28 8.12 12.21
N THR A 200 1.99 7.30 11.43
CA THR A 200 1.49 6.01 10.94
C THR A 200 1.20 5.06 12.12
N ALA A 201 2.08 5.00 13.11
CA ALA A 201 1.89 4.18 14.31
C ALA A 201 0.68 4.61 15.14
N MET A 202 0.56 5.91 15.41
CA MET A 202 -0.55 6.47 16.19
C MET A 202 -1.88 6.39 15.46
N GLY A 203 -1.89 6.57 14.13
CA GLY A 203 -3.07 6.36 13.31
C GLY A 203 -3.58 4.93 13.41
N ALA A 204 -2.71 3.94 13.20
CA ALA A 204 -3.07 2.52 13.30
C ALA A 204 -3.55 2.15 14.72
N LEU A 205 -2.89 2.65 15.74
CA LEU A 205 -3.30 2.46 17.14
C LEU A 205 -4.70 3.04 17.42
N THR A 206 -4.96 4.26 16.94
CA THR A 206 -6.27 4.91 17.09
C THR A 206 -7.38 4.11 16.41
N ALA A 207 -7.16 3.65 15.18
CA ALA A 207 -8.11 2.81 14.48
C ALA A 207 -8.36 1.48 15.20
N LEU A 208 -7.30 0.87 15.76
CA LEU A 208 -7.41 -0.35 16.55
C LEU A 208 -8.23 -0.13 17.82
N ILE A 209 -7.93 0.91 18.59
CA ILE A 209 -8.67 1.27 19.80
C ILE A 209 -10.15 1.50 19.46
N PHE A 210 -10.44 2.25 18.40
CA PHE A 210 -11.81 2.49 17.94
C PHE A 210 -12.57 1.17 17.68
N LEU A 211 -11.96 0.24 16.94
CA LEU A 211 -12.61 -1.04 16.63
C LEU A 211 -12.73 -1.95 17.87
N ILE A 212 -11.76 -1.91 18.80
CA ILE A 212 -11.86 -2.63 20.08
C ILE A 212 -13.03 -2.11 20.90
N VAL A 213 -13.15 -0.79 21.06
CA VAL A 213 -14.27 -0.18 21.79
C VAL A 213 -15.61 -0.57 21.15
N LEU A 214 -15.70 -0.48 19.83
CA LEU A 214 -16.90 -0.90 19.11
C LEU A 214 -17.21 -2.39 19.31
N TYR A 215 -16.17 -3.24 19.33
CA TYR A 215 -16.33 -4.67 19.61
C TYR A 215 -16.83 -4.92 21.05
N LEU A 216 -16.31 -4.21 22.04
CA LEU A 216 -16.75 -4.35 23.43
C LEU A 216 -18.23 -4.00 23.59
N ILE A 217 -18.71 -2.97 22.89
CA ILE A 217 -20.13 -2.58 22.84
C ILE A 217 -20.98 -3.66 22.15
N TYR A 218 -20.46 -4.23 21.06
CA TYR A 218 -21.17 -5.26 20.27
C TYR A 218 -21.12 -6.66 20.92
N ARG A 219 -20.11 -6.95 21.71
CA ARG A 219 -19.83 -8.27 22.33
C ARG A 219 -21.05 -8.92 23.02
N PRO A 220 -21.86 -8.22 23.84
CA PRO A 220 -23.03 -8.83 24.48
C PRO A 220 -24.06 -9.34 23.45
N THR A 221 -24.29 -8.56 22.38
CA THR A 221 -25.22 -8.97 21.31
C THR A 221 -24.70 -10.18 20.56
N PHE A 222 -23.42 -10.18 20.20
CA PHE A 222 -22.78 -11.31 19.53
C PHE A 222 -22.77 -12.57 20.40
N ALA A 223 -22.49 -12.44 21.70
CA ALA A 223 -22.53 -13.56 22.65
C ALA A 223 -23.93 -14.20 22.74
N ARG A 224 -25.00 -13.39 22.70
CA ARG A 224 -26.38 -13.92 22.65
C ARG A 224 -26.66 -14.70 21.35
N MET A 225 -26.13 -14.24 20.21
CA MET A 225 -26.25 -14.97 18.94
C MET A 225 -25.50 -16.31 19.00
N VAL A 226 -24.28 -16.31 19.55
CA VAL A 226 -23.48 -17.53 19.76
C VAL A 226 -24.17 -18.51 20.70
N ALA A 227 -24.77 -18.02 21.78
CA ALA A 227 -25.50 -18.89 22.77
C ALA A 227 -26.75 -19.55 22.15
N LYS A 228 -27.44 -18.87 21.26
CA LYS A 228 -28.64 -19.37 20.56
C LYS A 228 -28.33 -20.35 19.42
N ASP A 229 -27.06 -20.43 18.97
CA ASP A 229 -26.65 -21.34 17.90
C ASP A 229 -26.67 -22.80 18.35
N ARG A 230 -27.68 -23.56 17.90
CA ARG A 230 -27.86 -25.00 18.20
C ARG A 230 -27.39 -25.92 17.08
N VAL A 231 -27.11 -25.39 15.89
CA VAL A 231 -26.97 -26.17 14.64
C VAL A 231 -25.52 -26.46 14.30
N SER A 232 -24.57 -25.68 14.77
CA SER A 232 -23.20 -25.75 14.28
C SER A 232 -22.38 -26.90 14.88
N LYS A 233 -21.94 -27.83 14.04
CA LYS A 233 -20.80 -28.68 14.36
C LYS A 233 -19.58 -27.78 14.55
N ARG A 234 -18.90 -27.93 15.68
CA ARG A 234 -17.67 -27.17 15.97
C ARG A 234 -16.59 -27.52 14.96
N GLN A 235 -16.04 -26.52 14.29
CA GLN A 235 -14.83 -26.69 13.47
C GLN A 235 -13.60 -26.80 14.37
N TYR A 236 -12.67 -27.66 13.99
CA TYR A 236 -11.39 -27.77 14.71
C TYR A 236 -10.53 -26.54 14.43
N ASP A 237 -9.89 -26.02 15.45
CA ASP A 237 -9.03 -24.84 15.36
C ASP A 237 -7.89 -25.03 14.31
N ARG A 238 -7.34 -26.24 14.20
CA ARG A 238 -6.34 -26.62 13.20
C ARG A 238 -6.80 -26.36 11.77
N ASP A 239 -8.05 -26.73 11.46
CA ASP A 239 -8.60 -26.52 10.11
C ASP A 239 -8.83 -25.05 9.81
N ILE A 240 -9.20 -24.27 10.84
CA ILE A 240 -9.36 -22.81 10.73
C ILE A 240 -8.01 -22.17 10.42
N TYR A 241 -6.93 -22.49 11.17
CA TYR A 241 -5.59 -21.95 10.92
C TYR A 241 -5.08 -22.32 9.52
N ARG A 242 -5.26 -23.59 9.12
CA ARG A 242 -4.89 -24.05 7.76
C ARG A 242 -5.64 -23.25 6.68
N THR A 243 -6.94 -23.03 6.86
CA THR A 243 -7.75 -22.31 5.88
C THR A 243 -7.36 -20.84 5.80
N ILE A 244 -7.08 -20.17 6.95
CA ILE A 244 -6.58 -18.81 6.99
C ILE A 244 -5.24 -18.73 6.21
N ALA A 245 -4.27 -19.58 6.55
CA ALA A 245 -2.96 -19.59 5.91
C ALA A 245 -3.05 -19.83 4.39
N LEU A 246 -3.80 -20.85 3.96
CA LEU A 246 -3.99 -21.16 2.54
C LEU A 246 -4.71 -20.04 1.76
N THR A 247 -5.60 -19.30 2.42
CA THR A 247 -6.27 -18.14 1.81
C THR A 247 -5.33 -16.94 1.68
N MET A 248 -4.41 -16.78 2.66
CA MET A 248 -3.47 -15.65 2.66
C MET A 248 -2.32 -15.82 1.68
N ILE A 249 -1.79 -17.03 1.49
CA ILE A 249 -0.60 -17.29 0.67
C ILE A 249 -0.69 -16.68 -0.74
N PRO A 250 -1.74 -16.91 -1.54
CA PRO A 250 -1.83 -16.31 -2.89
C PRO A 250 -1.87 -14.79 -2.87
N ILE A 251 -2.52 -14.21 -1.85
CA ILE A 251 -2.65 -12.75 -1.68
C ILE A 251 -1.29 -12.16 -1.34
N ILE A 252 -0.56 -12.79 -0.39
CA ILE A 252 0.79 -12.37 0.02
C ILE A 252 1.75 -12.44 -1.16
N LEU A 253 1.78 -13.55 -1.89
CA LEU A 253 2.68 -13.72 -3.04
C LEU A 253 2.45 -12.64 -4.10
N GLY A 254 1.19 -12.39 -4.48
CA GLY A 254 0.86 -11.37 -5.46
C GLY A 254 1.30 -9.96 -5.04
N GLN A 255 1.13 -9.60 -3.77
CA GLN A 255 1.51 -8.29 -3.24
C GLN A 255 3.02 -8.16 -3.00
N THR A 256 3.68 -9.24 -2.60
CA THR A 256 5.13 -9.24 -2.38
C THR A 256 5.89 -8.92 -3.66
N PHE A 257 5.52 -9.53 -4.79
CA PHE A 257 6.17 -9.25 -6.08
C PHE A 257 6.03 -7.78 -6.50
N TYR A 258 4.92 -7.15 -6.17
CA TYR A 258 4.69 -5.74 -6.45
C TYR A 258 5.51 -4.80 -5.54
N GLN A 259 5.59 -5.12 -4.24
CA GLN A 259 6.24 -4.25 -3.25
C GLN A 259 7.76 -4.44 -3.18
N ILE A 260 8.28 -5.62 -3.52
CA ILE A 260 9.70 -5.94 -3.38
C ILE A 260 10.58 -5.14 -4.34
N SER A 261 10.03 -4.72 -5.49
CA SER A 261 10.74 -3.88 -6.47
C SER A 261 11.27 -2.59 -5.83
N ALA A 262 10.43 -1.87 -5.11
CA ALA A 262 10.82 -0.61 -4.47
C ALA A 262 11.95 -0.79 -3.45
N VAL A 263 11.92 -1.89 -2.67
CA VAL A 263 12.99 -2.20 -1.70
C VAL A 263 14.29 -2.56 -2.40
N ILE A 264 14.22 -3.35 -3.48
CA ILE A 264 15.41 -3.72 -4.26
C ILE A 264 16.02 -2.47 -4.91
N ASP A 265 15.21 -1.58 -5.47
CA ASP A 265 15.67 -0.32 -6.06
C ASP A 265 16.39 0.55 -5.03
N ASP A 266 15.77 0.73 -3.85
CA ASP A 266 16.37 1.48 -2.76
C ASP A 266 17.69 0.86 -2.28
N MET A 267 17.73 -0.47 -2.10
CA MET A 267 18.93 -1.20 -1.68
C MET A 267 20.06 -1.10 -2.72
N MET A 268 19.73 -1.27 -4.00
CA MET A 268 20.71 -1.17 -5.09
C MET A 268 21.26 0.24 -5.15
N PHE A 269 20.40 1.26 -5.16
CA PHE A 269 20.83 2.64 -5.22
C PHE A 269 21.67 3.03 -4.00
N SER A 270 21.17 2.74 -2.79
CA SER A 270 21.86 3.13 -1.55
C SER A 270 23.25 2.50 -1.40
N ASN A 271 23.45 1.25 -1.86
CA ASN A 271 24.73 0.58 -1.73
C ASN A 271 25.69 0.87 -2.91
N MET A 272 25.18 0.99 -4.13
CA MET A 272 26.01 1.17 -5.32
C MET A 272 26.49 2.61 -5.50
N MET A 273 25.81 3.59 -4.91
CA MET A 273 26.21 5.00 -5.00
C MET A 273 27.18 5.45 -3.93
N ILE A 274 27.50 4.61 -2.93
CA ILE A 274 28.47 4.92 -1.89
C ILE A 274 29.85 5.17 -2.50
N GLY A 275 30.45 6.31 -2.17
CA GLY A 275 31.80 6.66 -2.61
C GLY A 275 31.92 7.03 -4.09
N THR A 276 30.81 7.16 -4.82
CA THR A 276 30.80 7.64 -6.20
C THR A 276 30.73 9.18 -6.24
N ASP A 277 31.28 9.77 -7.31
CA ASP A 277 31.17 11.21 -7.59
C ASP A 277 29.85 11.59 -8.31
N ILE A 278 28.97 10.60 -8.52
CA ILE A 278 27.72 10.75 -9.25
C ILE A 278 26.66 11.43 -8.39
N THR A 279 26.64 11.10 -7.08
CA THR A 279 25.65 11.60 -6.14
C THR A 279 26.33 12.31 -4.97
N LYS A 280 25.83 13.50 -4.60
CA LYS A 280 26.36 14.25 -3.46
C LYS A 280 25.82 13.73 -2.12
N SER A 281 24.55 13.31 -2.12
CA SER A 281 23.87 12.72 -0.98
C SER A 281 22.85 11.71 -1.44
N ILE A 282 23.00 10.47 -1.01
CA ILE A 282 22.10 9.36 -1.35
C ILE A 282 20.71 9.62 -0.79
N THR A 283 20.61 10.07 0.47
CA THR A 283 19.35 10.37 1.13
C THR A 283 18.61 11.52 0.48
N THR A 284 19.31 12.57 0.05
CA THR A 284 18.73 13.71 -0.68
C THR A 284 18.16 13.26 -2.03
N ASP A 285 18.89 12.46 -2.80
CA ASP A 285 18.45 11.96 -4.11
C ASP A 285 17.22 11.05 -3.97
N MET A 286 17.22 10.15 -2.98
CA MET A 286 16.05 9.31 -2.65
C MET A 286 14.84 10.15 -2.21
N GLY A 287 15.06 11.20 -1.43
CA GLY A 287 14.02 12.13 -1.01
C GLY A 287 13.43 12.92 -2.17
N ASN A 288 14.27 13.41 -3.08
CA ASN A 288 13.84 14.07 -4.32
C ASN A 288 13.03 13.10 -5.20
N PHE A 289 13.46 11.85 -5.32
CA PHE A 289 12.74 10.82 -6.03
C PHE A 289 11.36 10.55 -5.40
N ASN A 290 11.29 10.40 -4.08
CA ASN A 290 10.05 10.09 -3.38
C ASN A 290 9.00 11.21 -3.46
N SER A 291 9.41 12.49 -3.35
CA SER A 291 8.49 13.64 -3.40
C SER A 291 8.27 14.15 -4.81
N SER A 292 9.35 14.41 -5.56
CA SER A 292 9.23 15.08 -6.86
C SER A 292 8.78 14.15 -7.97
N TYR A 293 9.06 12.85 -7.86
CA TYR A 293 8.69 11.86 -8.88
C TYR A 293 7.55 10.96 -8.39
N SER A 294 7.80 10.12 -7.39
CA SER A 294 6.85 9.07 -6.97
C SER A 294 5.53 9.64 -6.46
N LEU A 295 5.56 10.71 -5.65
CA LEU A 295 4.33 11.32 -5.13
C LEU A 295 3.50 11.96 -6.26
N LEU A 296 4.13 12.71 -7.19
CA LEU A 296 3.41 13.38 -8.27
C LEU A 296 2.86 12.41 -9.31
N ILE A 297 3.61 11.37 -9.67
CA ILE A 297 3.14 10.30 -10.56
C ILE A 297 2.06 9.46 -9.87
N GLY A 298 2.15 9.26 -8.58
CA GLY A 298 1.18 8.51 -7.79
C GLY A 298 -0.24 9.08 -7.83
N ILE A 299 -0.41 10.39 -8.08
CA ILE A 299 -1.74 11.03 -8.16
C ILE A 299 -2.58 10.47 -9.31
N PRO A 300 -2.18 10.58 -10.58
CA PRO A 300 -2.94 10.01 -11.69
C PRO A 300 -3.01 8.48 -11.65
N GLN A 301 -1.98 7.80 -11.15
CA GLN A 301 -2.01 6.35 -10.93
C GLN A 301 -3.08 5.93 -9.92
N GLY A 302 -3.27 6.71 -8.86
CA GLY A 302 -4.33 6.49 -7.87
C GLY A 302 -5.73 6.56 -8.47
N VAL A 303 -5.96 7.53 -9.38
CA VAL A 303 -7.23 7.64 -10.13
C VAL A 303 -7.44 6.44 -11.04
N ALA A 304 -6.41 6.06 -11.80
CA ALA A 304 -6.47 4.88 -12.69
C ALA A 304 -6.80 3.60 -11.92
N SER A 305 -6.18 3.40 -10.75
CA SER A 305 -6.45 2.25 -9.88
C SER A 305 -7.89 2.22 -9.37
N ALA A 306 -8.42 3.38 -8.95
CA ALA A 306 -9.80 3.48 -8.45
C ALA A 306 -10.83 3.17 -9.55
N MET A 307 -10.62 3.69 -10.77
CA MET A 307 -11.49 3.43 -11.91
C MET A 307 -11.44 1.96 -12.36
N SER A 308 -10.25 1.37 -12.38
CA SER A 308 -10.05 -0.05 -12.73
C SER A 308 -10.72 -0.97 -11.71
N ALA A 309 -10.61 -0.67 -10.42
CA ALA A 309 -11.27 -1.42 -9.35
C ALA A 309 -12.81 -1.33 -9.46
N SER A 310 -13.36 -0.18 -9.86
CA SER A 310 -14.81 -0.01 -10.04
C SER A 310 -15.37 -0.80 -11.25
N MET A 311 -14.55 -1.02 -12.27
CA MET A 311 -14.91 -1.80 -13.45
C MET A 311 -15.02 -3.30 -13.14
N LEU A 312 -14.19 -3.83 -12.23
CA LEU A 312 -14.03 -5.25 -11.98
C LEU A 312 -15.35 -6.01 -11.72
N PRO A 313 -16.25 -5.59 -10.80
CA PRO A 313 -17.51 -6.29 -10.55
C PRO A 313 -18.40 -6.35 -11.79
N SER A 314 -18.37 -5.31 -12.62
CA SER A 314 -19.20 -5.24 -13.83
C SER A 314 -18.68 -6.14 -14.96
N ILE A 315 -17.36 -6.34 -15.04
CA ILE A 315 -16.75 -7.32 -15.96
C ILE A 315 -17.11 -8.74 -15.52
N VAL A 316 -16.92 -9.06 -14.23
CA VAL A 316 -17.26 -10.37 -13.65
C VAL A 316 -18.73 -10.72 -13.98
N ALA A 317 -19.66 -9.79 -13.74
CA ALA A 317 -21.08 -10.00 -14.00
C ALA A 317 -21.37 -10.31 -15.48
N SER A 318 -20.81 -9.53 -16.42
CA SER A 318 -21.02 -9.75 -17.86
C SER A 318 -20.33 -11.03 -18.36
N TYR A 319 -19.14 -11.34 -17.84
CA TYR A 319 -18.41 -12.56 -18.20
C TYR A 319 -19.14 -13.82 -17.75
N THR A 320 -19.67 -13.84 -16.52
CA THR A 320 -20.47 -14.95 -15.99
C THR A 320 -21.75 -15.19 -16.77
N GLN A 321 -22.32 -14.14 -17.39
CA GLN A 321 -23.49 -14.22 -18.25
C GLN A 321 -23.16 -14.61 -19.71
N GLY A 322 -21.87 -14.77 -20.04
CA GLY A 322 -21.41 -15.06 -21.40
C GLY A 322 -21.46 -13.87 -22.36
N GLU A 323 -21.70 -12.66 -21.86
CA GLU A 323 -21.83 -11.44 -22.66
C GLU A 323 -20.44 -10.83 -23.01
N ILE A 324 -19.66 -11.54 -23.85
CA ILE A 324 -18.32 -11.13 -24.23
C ILE A 324 -18.28 -9.73 -24.88
N GLY A 325 -19.32 -9.41 -25.68
CA GLY A 325 -19.46 -8.08 -26.29
C GLY A 325 -19.57 -6.95 -25.24
N ALA A 326 -20.33 -7.17 -24.17
CA ALA A 326 -20.46 -6.23 -23.06
C ALA A 326 -19.13 -6.10 -22.27
N VAL A 327 -18.40 -7.22 -22.07
CA VAL A 327 -17.06 -7.21 -21.45
C VAL A 327 -16.11 -6.33 -22.26
N ARG A 328 -15.98 -6.56 -23.59
CA ARG A 328 -15.12 -5.75 -24.47
C ARG A 328 -15.49 -4.27 -24.45
N LYS A 329 -16.80 -3.95 -24.48
CA LYS A 329 -17.28 -2.56 -24.43
C LYS A 329 -16.84 -1.89 -23.12
N LYS A 330 -17.04 -2.54 -21.97
CA LYS A 330 -16.65 -2.01 -20.64
C LYS A 330 -15.15 -1.77 -20.52
N ILE A 331 -14.32 -2.72 -20.98
CA ILE A 331 -12.85 -2.56 -20.99
C ILE A 331 -12.47 -1.35 -21.85
N LYS A 332 -13.01 -1.24 -23.07
CA LYS A 332 -12.74 -0.13 -23.99
C LYS A 332 -13.13 1.23 -23.40
N GLU A 333 -14.31 1.32 -22.78
CA GLU A 333 -14.82 2.54 -22.15
C GLU A 333 -13.93 2.95 -20.95
N THR A 334 -13.58 1.99 -20.09
CA THR A 334 -12.70 2.25 -18.95
C THR A 334 -11.31 2.67 -19.40
N LEU A 335 -10.75 2.00 -20.41
CA LEU A 335 -9.47 2.35 -20.98
C LEU A 335 -9.49 3.77 -21.57
N LYS A 336 -10.53 4.09 -22.35
CA LYS A 336 -10.70 5.44 -22.94
C LYS A 336 -10.77 6.52 -21.86
N THR A 337 -11.56 6.30 -20.81
CA THR A 337 -11.73 7.28 -19.72
C THR A 337 -10.42 7.45 -18.91
N ASN A 338 -9.73 6.35 -18.65
CA ASN A 338 -8.43 6.40 -17.95
C ASN A 338 -7.37 7.11 -18.82
N MET A 339 -7.30 6.87 -20.12
CA MET A 339 -6.37 7.55 -21.02
C MET A 339 -6.69 9.04 -21.15
N PHE A 340 -7.95 9.44 -21.09
CA PHE A 340 -8.36 10.84 -21.06
C PHE A 340 -7.81 11.61 -19.85
N ILE A 341 -7.48 10.91 -18.74
CA ILE A 341 -6.80 11.48 -17.58
C ILE A 341 -5.28 11.30 -17.67
N ALA A 342 -4.84 10.10 -18.04
CA ALA A 342 -3.41 9.75 -18.04
C ALA A 342 -2.58 10.56 -19.04
N ILE A 343 -3.08 10.78 -20.26
CA ILE A 343 -2.35 11.51 -21.30
C ILE A 343 -2.17 12.99 -20.93
N PRO A 344 -3.21 13.76 -20.55
CA PRO A 344 -2.99 15.13 -20.07
C PRO A 344 -2.11 15.23 -18.82
N SER A 345 -2.23 14.25 -17.89
CA SER A 345 -1.35 14.20 -16.72
C SER A 345 0.11 13.97 -17.09
N PHE A 346 0.38 13.05 -18.03
CA PHE A 346 1.72 12.84 -18.58
C PHE A 346 2.27 14.14 -19.18
N VAL A 347 1.53 14.78 -20.09
CA VAL A 347 1.96 16.01 -20.76
C VAL A 347 2.17 17.13 -19.73
N GLY A 348 1.25 17.28 -18.78
CA GLY A 348 1.36 18.28 -17.71
C GLY A 348 2.59 18.09 -16.84
N LEU A 349 2.87 16.87 -16.40
CA LEU A 349 4.06 16.55 -15.59
C LEU A 349 5.36 16.67 -16.40
N PHE A 350 5.34 16.30 -17.69
CA PHE A 350 6.48 16.42 -18.59
C PHE A 350 6.87 17.89 -18.82
N VAL A 351 5.88 18.76 -19.09
CA VAL A 351 6.13 20.18 -19.44
C VAL A 351 6.26 21.04 -18.19
N LEU A 352 5.36 20.87 -17.22
CA LEU A 352 5.24 21.72 -16.03
C LEU A 352 5.88 21.10 -14.78
N GLY A 353 6.62 19.99 -14.90
CA GLY A 353 7.19 19.28 -13.75
C GLY A 353 8.05 20.18 -12.86
N LYS A 354 8.97 20.96 -13.43
CA LYS A 354 9.83 21.88 -12.67
C LYS A 354 9.02 22.98 -11.95
N PRO A 355 8.12 23.74 -12.60
CA PRO A 355 7.26 24.71 -11.93
C PRO A 355 6.38 24.11 -10.82
N ILE A 356 5.82 22.91 -11.05
CA ILE A 356 5.01 22.21 -10.04
C ILE A 356 5.84 21.91 -8.80
N ILE A 357 7.07 21.41 -8.97
CA ILE A 357 7.95 21.11 -7.84
C ILE A 357 8.33 22.38 -7.10
N GLN A 358 8.65 23.46 -7.80
CA GLN A 358 8.95 24.77 -7.18
C GLN A 358 7.78 25.30 -6.33
N LEU A 359 6.56 25.07 -6.79
CA LEU A 359 5.35 25.50 -6.08
C LEU A 359 5.06 24.65 -4.86
N LEU A 360 5.19 23.33 -4.98
CA LEU A 360 4.76 22.38 -3.94
C LEU A 360 5.85 22.04 -2.94
N PHE A 361 7.13 22.02 -3.39
CA PHE A 361 8.28 21.50 -2.63
C PHE A 361 9.43 22.49 -2.60
N ALA A 362 9.28 23.58 -1.85
CA ALA A 362 10.22 24.68 -1.81
C ALA A 362 11.65 24.30 -1.35
N ARG A 363 11.81 23.21 -0.62
CA ARG A 363 13.10 22.70 -0.09
C ARG A 363 13.76 21.63 -0.96
N TYR A 364 13.20 21.35 -2.14
CA TYR A 364 13.66 20.26 -3.01
C TYR A 364 14.34 20.79 -4.27
N ASP A 365 15.26 19.99 -4.84
CA ASP A 365 15.89 20.36 -6.11
C ASP A 365 14.90 20.21 -7.26
N SER A 366 14.30 21.33 -7.64
CA SER A 366 13.35 21.39 -8.74
C SER A 366 13.96 21.07 -10.10
N THR A 367 15.28 21.21 -10.27
CA THR A 367 15.97 20.88 -11.51
C THR A 367 16.11 19.37 -11.64
N GLN A 368 16.58 18.71 -10.58
CA GLN A 368 16.69 17.25 -10.52
C GLN A 368 15.30 16.61 -10.63
N GLY A 369 14.34 17.04 -9.84
CA GLY A 369 12.98 16.50 -9.86
C GLY A 369 12.26 16.77 -11.20
N GLY A 370 12.45 17.95 -11.81
CA GLY A 370 11.93 18.27 -13.14
C GLY A 370 12.50 17.37 -14.23
N MET A 371 13.78 17.00 -14.14
CA MET A 371 14.38 16.04 -15.05
C MET A 371 13.83 14.62 -14.84
N MET A 372 13.63 14.20 -13.58
CA MET A 372 12.97 12.93 -13.28
C MET A 372 11.58 12.84 -13.92
N LEU A 373 10.78 13.91 -13.82
CA LEU A 373 9.46 13.96 -14.44
C LEU A 373 9.52 13.98 -15.96
N LYS A 374 10.49 14.67 -16.56
CA LYS A 374 10.69 14.63 -18.03
C LYS A 374 11.01 13.23 -18.52
N ILE A 375 11.84 12.48 -17.80
CA ILE A 375 12.21 11.11 -18.18
C ILE A 375 11.05 10.14 -17.88
N GLY A 376 10.45 10.26 -16.72
CA GLY A 376 9.60 9.21 -16.14
C GLY A 376 8.09 9.47 -16.19
N ALA A 377 7.60 10.64 -16.57
CA ALA A 377 6.16 10.93 -16.56
C ALA A 377 5.35 10.00 -17.49
N ILE A 378 5.97 9.45 -18.55
CA ILE A 378 5.35 8.47 -19.45
C ILE A 378 4.89 7.20 -18.70
N ALA A 379 5.49 6.89 -17.56
CA ALA A 379 5.08 5.78 -16.69
C ALA A 379 3.61 5.89 -16.26
N VAL A 380 3.03 7.09 -16.18
CA VAL A 380 1.60 7.29 -15.89
C VAL A 380 0.72 6.58 -16.93
N VAL A 381 1.08 6.70 -18.21
CA VAL A 381 0.31 6.08 -19.31
C VAL A 381 0.44 4.56 -19.25
N PHE A 382 1.65 4.03 -19.13
CA PHE A 382 1.90 2.59 -19.08
C PHE A 382 1.31 1.94 -17.83
N TYR A 383 1.46 2.57 -16.65
CA TYR A 383 0.84 2.11 -15.41
C TYR A 383 -0.69 2.02 -15.57
N THR A 384 -1.29 3.02 -16.19
CA THR A 384 -2.74 3.05 -16.42
C THR A 384 -3.18 1.90 -17.33
N LEU A 385 -2.47 1.65 -18.41
CA LEU A 385 -2.71 0.51 -19.31
C LEU A 385 -2.62 -0.81 -18.57
N SER A 386 -1.51 -1.02 -17.84
CA SER A 386 -1.26 -2.20 -17.03
C SER A 386 -2.37 -2.45 -16.00
N THR A 387 -2.75 -1.42 -15.25
CA THR A 387 -3.77 -1.52 -14.19
C THR A 387 -5.15 -1.89 -14.76
N VAL A 388 -5.58 -1.28 -15.87
CA VAL A 388 -6.86 -1.60 -16.52
C VAL A 388 -6.84 -3.02 -17.07
N THR A 389 -5.76 -3.42 -17.73
CA THR A 389 -5.63 -4.76 -18.33
C THR A 389 -5.57 -5.84 -17.24
N SER A 390 -4.81 -5.63 -16.18
CA SER A 390 -4.74 -6.55 -15.03
C SER A 390 -6.10 -6.73 -14.37
N SER A 391 -6.86 -5.65 -14.18
CA SER A 391 -8.23 -5.72 -13.65
C SER A 391 -9.18 -6.43 -14.59
N ALA A 392 -9.02 -6.26 -15.92
CA ALA A 392 -9.82 -6.96 -16.91
C ALA A 392 -9.55 -8.47 -16.88
N LEU A 393 -8.28 -8.90 -16.81
CA LEU A 393 -7.88 -10.30 -16.69
C LEU A 393 -8.40 -10.94 -15.40
N GLN A 394 -8.32 -10.23 -14.28
CA GLN A 394 -8.93 -10.68 -13.02
C GLN A 394 -10.45 -10.85 -13.14
N GLY A 395 -11.11 -9.97 -13.89
CA GLY A 395 -12.56 -10.02 -14.09
C GLY A 395 -13.04 -11.20 -14.97
N ILE A 396 -12.16 -11.77 -15.80
CA ILE A 396 -12.44 -12.98 -16.63
C ILE A 396 -11.82 -14.26 -16.04
N ASP A 397 -11.45 -14.22 -14.75
CA ASP A 397 -10.87 -15.35 -13.97
C ASP A 397 -9.46 -15.79 -14.40
N GLU A 398 -8.75 -14.92 -15.13
CA GLU A 398 -7.34 -15.14 -15.55
C GLU A 398 -6.34 -14.49 -14.57
N MET A 399 -6.47 -14.82 -13.27
CA MET A 399 -5.65 -14.21 -12.22
C MET A 399 -4.16 -14.57 -12.30
N SER A 400 -3.81 -15.72 -12.88
CA SER A 400 -2.43 -16.18 -12.97
C SER A 400 -1.58 -15.38 -13.96
N THR A 401 -2.21 -14.84 -14.99
CA THR A 401 -1.52 -14.13 -16.08
C THR A 401 -0.86 -12.82 -15.62
N PRO A 402 -1.54 -11.89 -14.92
CA PRO A 402 -0.88 -10.71 -14.36
C PRO A 402 0.29 -11.05 -13.43
N VAL A 403 0.15 -12.08 -12.58
CA VAL A 403 1.21 -12.49 -11.64
C VAL A 403 2.46 -12.96 -12.38
N LYS A 404 2.30 -13.81 -13.42
CA LYS A 404 3.44 -14.28 -14.24
C LYS A 404 4.15 -13.12 -14.93
N HIS A 405 3.38 -12.18 -15.50
CA HIS A 405 3.96 -11.01 -16.15
C HIS A 405 4.68 -10.11 -15.16
N SER A 406 4.13 -9.86 -13.97
CA SER A 406 4.79 -9.08 -12.93
C SER A 406 6.10 -9.72 -12.46
N CYS A 407 6.17 -11.05 -12.36
CA CYS A 407 7.42 -11.75 -12.05
C CYS A 407 8.50 -11.55 -13.13
N ILE A 408 8.14 -11.69 -14.40
CA ILE A 408 9.07 -11.50 -15.53
C ILE A 408 9.53 -10.03 -15.56
N SER A 409 8.58 -9.10 -15.43
CA SER A 409 8.86 -7.66 -15.40
C SER A 409 9.80 -7.29 -14.26
N LEU A 410 9.62 -7.87 -13.07
CA LEU A 410 10.51 -7.65 -11.93
C LEU A 410 11.94 -8.09 -12.21
N VAL A 411 12.14 -9.27 -12.80
CA VAL A 411 13.49 -9.76 -13.14
C VAL A 411 14.15 -8.85 -14.16
N VAL A 412 13.43 -8.48 -15.22
CA VAL A 412 13.95 -7.58 -16.26
C VAL A 412 14.29 -6.22 -15.66
N HIS A 413 13.43 -5.69 -14.78
CA HIS A 413 13.66 -4.42 -14.09
C HIS A 413 14.94 -4.43 -13.24
N ILE A 414 15.11 -5.46 -12.40
CA ILE A 414 16.29 -5.58 -11.54
C ILE A 414 17.57 -5.60 -12.38
N ILE A 415 17.59 -6.40 -13.45
CA ILE A 415 18.75 -6.47 -14.37
C ILE A 415 19.01 -5.10 -15.00
N LEU A 416 17.97 -4.46 -15.51
CA LEU A 416 18.07 -3.14 -16.16
C LEU A 416 18.61 -2.08 -15.21
N VAL A 417 18.01 -1.96 -14.02
CA VAL A 417 18.42 -0.97 -13.01
C VAL A 417 19.86 -1.25 -12.56
N PHE A 418 20.22 -2.52 -12.33
CA PHE A 418 21.59 -2.91 -11.98
C PHE A 418 22.60 -2.48 -13.05
N VAL A 419 22.31 -2.77 -14.33
CA VAL A 419 23.18 -2.40 -15.46
C VAL A 419 23.31 -0.89 -15.57
N LEU A 420 22.19 -0.15 -15.46
CA LEU A 420 22.19 1.30 -15.52
C LEU A 420 22.96 1.94 -14.36
N LEU A 421 22.77 1.44 -13.12
CA LEU A 421 23.51 1.96 -11.95
C LEU A 421 25.01 1.68 -12.04
N LYS A 422 25.40 0.50 -12.57
CA LYS A 422 26.80 0.06 -12.58
C LYS A 422 27.60 0.66 -13.74
N PHE A 423 27.00 0.74 -14.93
CA PHE A 423 27.73 1.06 -16.17
C PHE A 423 27.41 2.44 -16.73
N SER A 424 26.41 3.17 -16.16
CA SER A 424 26.12 4.54 -16.55
C SER A 424 26.35 5.52 -15.40
N ARG A 425 26.45 6.80 -15.70
CA ARG A 425 26.53 7.87 -14.72
C ARG A 425 25.16 8.50 -14.42
N LEU A 426 24.09 7.72 -14.56
CA LEU A 426 22.73 8.22 -14.44
C LEU A 426 22.28 8.42 -12.97
N GLY A 427 22.91 7.75 -11.99
CA GLY A 427 22.52 7.87 -10.59
C GLY A 427 21.04 7.52 -10.38
N ILE A 428 20.30 8.38 -9.68
CA ILE A 428 18.88 8.17 -9.37
C ILE A 428 17.97 8.08 -10.63
N TYR A 429 18.39 8.67 -11.76
CA TYR A 429 17.63 8.56 -13.00
C TYR A 429 17.57 7.13 -13.56
N ALA A 430 18.52 6.27 -13.19
CA ALA A 430 18.49 4.86 -13.56
C ALA A 430 17.23 4.16 -13.02
N ILE A 431 16.83 4.48 -11.78
CA ILE A 431 15.60 3.96 -11.18
C ILE A 431 14.38 4.52 -11.92
N VAL A 432 14.36 5.82 -12.23
CA VAL A 432 13.25 6.45 -12.97
C VAL A 432 13.04 5.79 -14.32
N ILE A 433 14.13 5.51 -15.06
CA ILE A 433 14.08 4.82 -16.36
C ILE A 433 13.57 3.38 -16.17
N GLY A 434 14.12 2.65 -15.20
CA GLY A 434 13.71 1.28 -14.88
C GLY A 434 12.22 1.17 -14.59
N LEU A 435 11.69 2.04 -13.71
CA LEU A 435 10.27 2.08 -13.38
C LEU A 435 9.38 2.48 -14.57
N SER A 436 9.86 3.36 -15.45
CA SER A 436 9.09 3.76 -16.64
C SER A 436 8.95 2.59 -17.62
N LEU A 437 9.95 1.72 -17.71
CA LEU A 437 9.99 0.61 -18.66
C LEU A 437 9.30 -0.66 -18.12
N ILE A 438 9.25 -0.89 -16.79
CA ILE A 438 8.62 -2.07 -16.22
C ILE A 438 7.14 -2.17 -16.60
N HIS A 439 6.45 -1.04 -16.66
CA HIS A 439 5.03 -0.99 -17.01
C HIS A 439 4.74 -1.23 -18.51
N ILE A 440 5.76 -1.17 -19.38
CA ILE A 440 5.61 -1.52 -20.81
C ILE A 440 5.50 -3.03 -21.02
N SER A 441 6.18 -3.82 -20.18
CA SER A 441 6.25 -5.28 -20.32
C SER A 441 5.04 -5.99 -19.70
N GLU A 442 4.20 -5.29 -18.93
CA GLU A 442 2.93 -5.82 -18.45
C GLU A 442 1.91 -5.86 -19.61
N PRO A 443 0.93 -6.71 -19.60
CA PRO A 443 0.35 -7.56 -20.62
C PRO A 443 0.05 -6.89 -21.97
N THR A 444 0.99 -6.84 -22.88
CA THR A 444 0.77 -6.48 -24.30
C THR A 444 0.66 -7.69 -25.25
N ARG A 445 0.62 -8.92 -24.73
CA ARG A 445 0.48 -10.12 -25.58
C ARG A 445 -0.91 -10.73 -25.51
N ARG A 446 -1.63 -10.59 -26.67
CA ARG A 446 -2.86 -11.23 -27.12
C ARG A 446 -4.17 -10.66 -26.54
N SER A 447 -4.63 -9.57 -27.13
CA SER A 447 -6.06 -9.41 -27.43
C SER A 447 -6.42 -10.16 -28.70
#